data_cc672a73d38e7d13a067c6c3763bf91f
#
_entry.id   cc672a73d38e7d13a067c6c3763bf91f
#
_cell.length_a   1.000
_cell.length_b   1.000
_cell.length_c   1.000
_cell.angle_alpha   90.00
_cell.angle_beta   90.00
_cell.angle_gamma   90.00
#
_symmetry.space_group_name_H-M   'P 1'
#
loop_
_entity.id
_entity.type
_entity.pdbx_description
1 polymer ?
#
loop_
_entity_poly.entity_id
_entity_poly.type
_entity_poly.pdbx_seq_one_letter_code
_entity_poly.pdbx_strand_id
1 'polypeptide(L)'
;MPIPGVIQPKTIEVSNDIRLRKYDGNYDFAFSWYQDTELVYLVDGDRSPYDMDRLSRMYSYLDAHGELYFIEAKEDGAYRPIGDVTFWQDDMPIVIGDSKYRGRGIGRLVISRLIERGRELGFGRLNVREIYSYNIASQRAFESCGFVRDAETENGFSYYIDLTERKGNMHASDNS
;
A
#
# COMPACT_ATOMS: atom_id res chain seq x y z
N MET A 1 -6.21 -12.22 13.38
CA MET A 1 -4.99 -12.14 12.54
C MET A 1 -5.43 -12.25 11.09
N PRO A 2 -5.35 -11.17 10.31
CA PRO A 2 -5.78 -11.20 8.91
C PRO A 2 -4.85 -12.08 8.04
N ILE A 3 -3.58 -12.18 8.41
CA ILE A 3 -2.64 -13.15 7.80
C ILE A 3 -2.47 -14.29 8.79
N PRO A 4 -2.87 -15.53 8.45
CA PRO A 4 -2.82 -16.65 9.37
C PRO A 4 -1.42 -16.88 9.96
N GLY A 5 -1.33 -17.01 11.28
CA GLY A 5 -0.07 -17.25 11.99
C GLY A 5 0.85 -16.04 12.13
N VAL A 6 0.43 -14.86 11.68
CA VAL A 6 1.24 -13.63 11.70
C VAL A 6 0.64 -12.60 12.65
N ILE A 7 1.44 -12.12 13.58
CA ILE A 7 1.05 -11.01 14.45
C ILE A 7 1.31 -9.71 13.69
N GLN A 8 0.26 -8.92 13.50
CA GLN A 8 0.39 -7.61 12.89
C GLN A 8 1.11 -6.65 13.84
N PRO A 9 2.20 -6.00 13.38
CA PRO A 9 2.89 -4.99 14.19
C PRO A 9 1.99 -3.80 14.49
N LYS A 10 2.18 -3.18 15.65
CA LYS A 10 1.49 -1.93 15.99
C LYS A 10 1.95 -0.77 15.12
N THR A 11 3.23 -0.74 14.80
CA THR A 11 3.86 0.26 13.92
C THR A 11 4.93 -0.39 13.06
N ILE A 12 5.12 0.15 11.86
CA ILE A 12 6.23 -0.17 10.96
C ILE A 12 6.90 1.14 10.58
N GLU A 13 8.18 1.28 10.89
CA GLU A 13 8.96 2.44 10.43
C GLU A 13 9.24 2.32 8.93
N VAL A 14 8.96 3.39 8.20
CA VAL A 14 9.19 3.49 6.75
C VAL A 14 10.38 4.39 6.47
N SER A 15 10.42 5.57 7.08
CA SER A 15 11.52 6.54 7.02
C SER A 15 11.55 7.34 8.32
N ASN A 16 12.45 8.33 8.42
CA ASN A 16 12.50 9.20 9.60
C ASN A 16 11.19 9.95 9.87
N ASP A 17 10.42 10.22 8.82
CA ASP A 17 9.22 11.04 8.88
C ASP A 17 7.93 10.28 8.55
N ILE A 18 8.02 9.03 8.11
CA ILE A 18 6.89 8.22 7.68
C ILE A 18 6.87 6.90 8.45
N ARG A 19 5.72 6.56 8.98
CA ARG A 19 5.45 5.25 9.59
C ARG A 19 4.07 4.72 9.21
N LEU A 20 3.89 3.43 9.39
CA LEU A 20 2.58 2.78 9.34
C LEU A 20 2.11 2.51 10.76
N ARG A 21 0.87 2.85 11.06
CA ARG A 21 0.23 2.57 12.34
C ARG A 21 -0.95 1.62 12.12
N LYS A 22 -0.97 0.53 12.86
CA LYS A 22 -2.06 -0.45 12.79
C LYS A 22 -3.42 0.23 12.96
N TYR A 23 -4.37 -0.14 12.10
CA TYR A 23 -5.77 0.27 12.21
C TYR A 23 -6.33 -0.12 13.58
N ASP A 24 -7.03 0.81 14.22
CA ASP A 24 -7.56 0.68 15.58
C ASP A 24 -9.08 0.87 15.66
N GLY A 25 -9.74 0.92 14.50
CA GLY A 25 -11.19 1.17 14.43
C GLY A 25 -11.58 2.65 14.41
N ASN A 26 -10.62 3.57 14.55
CA ASN A 26 -10.86 5.01 14.53
C ASN A 26 -10.42 5.59 13.18
N TYR A 27 -11.35 6.09 12.39
CA TYR A 27 -11.12 6.55 11.01
C TYR A 27 -11.84 7.85 10.65
N ASP A 28 -12.33 8.60 11.61
CA ASP A 28 -13.10 9.83 11.34
C ASP A 28 -12.32 10.84 10.50
N PHE A 29 -11.01 10.95 10.72
CA PHE A 29 -10.12 11.80 9.92
C PHE A 29 -10.05 11.41 8.45
N ALA A 30 -10.28 10.15 8.11
CA ALA A 30 -10.20 9.66 6.74
C ALA A 30 -11.43 10.04 5.90
N PHE A 31 -12.54 10.40 6.54
CA PHE A 31 -13.76 10.76 5.83
C PHE A 31 -13.53 11.89 4.81
N SER A 32 -12.76 12.91 5.19
CA SER A 32 -12.45 14.03 4.29
C SER A 32 -11.67 13.60 3.03
N TRP A 33 -10.82 12.58 3.12
CA TRP A 33 -10.07 12.09 1.97
C TRP A 33 -10.99 11.52 0.89
N TYR A 34 -12.02 10.79 1.30
CA TYR A 34 -12.96 10.12 0.41
C TYR A 34 -14.13 11.00 -0.03
N GLN A 35 -14.07 12.30 0.28
CA GLN A 35 -14.92 13.34 -0.30
C GLN A 35 -14.30 13.95 -1.56
N ASP A 36 -13.00 13.77 -1.76
CA ASP A 36 -12.29 14.20 -2.98
C ASP A 36 -12.69 13.29 -4.14
N THR A 37 -13.46 13.83 -5.08
CA THR A 37 -14.02 13.07 -6.20
C THR A 37 -12.95 12.54 -7.16
N GLU A 38 -11.83 13.22 -7.29
CA GLU A 38 -10.70 12.74 -8.10
C GLU A 38 -10.01 11.54 -7.43
N LEU A 39 -9.83 11.58 -6.10
CA LEU A 39 -9.31 10.45 -5.36
C LEU A 39 -10.23 9.25 -5.47
N VAL A 40 -11.53 9.42 -5.28
CA VAL A 40 -12.52 8.34 -5.38
C VAL A 40 -12.52 7.74 -6.78
N TYR A 41 -12.41 8.56 -7.82
CA TYR A 41 -12.28 8.08 -9.18
C TYR A 41 -11.03 7.20 -9.40
N LEU A 42 -9.89 7.59 -8.83
CA LEU A 42 -8.66 6.80 -8.93
C LEU A 42 -8.74 5.46 -8.17
N VAL A 43 -9.53 5.42 -7.09
CA VAL A 43 -9.67 4.22 -6.24
C VAL A 43 -10.75 3.28 -6.78
N ASP A 44 -11.90 3.81 -7.18
CA ASP A 44 -13.10 3.02 -7.51
C ASP A 44 -13.59 3.16 -8.94
N GLY A 45 -13.05 4.06 -9.73
CA GLY A 45 -13.52 4.33 -11.08
C GLY A 45 -14.85 5.09 -11.14
N ASP A 46 -15.33 5.58 -10.03
CA ASP A 46 -16.56 6.35 -9.86
C ASP A 46 -16.25 7.62 -9.05
N ARG A 47 -16.95 8.71 -9.33
CA ARG A 47 -16.74 10.02 -8.66
C ARG A 47 -17.69 10.27 -7.49
N SER A 48 -18.47 9.26 -7.08
CA SER A 48 -19.40 9.40 -5.96
C SER A 48 -18.66 9.40 -4.63
N PRO A 49 -18.72 10.51 -3.85
CA PRO A 49 -18.08 10.54 -2.53
C PRO A 49 -18.59 9.44 -1.61
N TYR A 50 -17.72 8.95 -0.74
CA TYR A 50 -18.11 7.98 0.27
C TYR A 50 -18.98 8.65 1.34
N ASP A 51 -20.08 7.98 1.73
CA ASP A 51 -20.71 8.24 3.02
C ASP A 51 -19.99 7.46 4.14
N MET A 52 -20.36 7.72 5.39
CA MET A 52 -19.72 7.06 6.53
C MET A 52 -19.96 5.55 6.54
N ASP A 53 -21.11 5.09 6.06
CA ASP A 53 -21.43 3.67 5.99
C ASP A 53 -20.54 2.94 4.98
N ARG A 54 -20.32 3.51 3.81
CA ARG A 54 -19.42 2.96 2.80
C ARG A 54 -17.97 2.95 3.27
N LEU A 55 -17.54 4.02 3.94
CA LEU A 55 -16.18 4.10 4.51
C LEU A 55 -15.98 3.04 5.59
N SER A 56 -16.94 2.86 6.48
CA SER A 56 -16.93 1.82 7.52
C SER A 56 -16.83 0.43 6.93
N ARG A 57 -17.62 0.13 5.91
CA ARG A 57 -17.60 -1.18 5.22
C ARG A 57 -16.27 -1.44 4.54
N MET A 58 -15.69 -0.42 3.90
CA MET A 58 -14.36 -0.53 3.25
C MET A 58 -13.29 -0.90 4.28
N TYR A 59 -13.18 -0.17 5.38
CA TYR A 59 -12.17 -0.47 6.39
C TYR A 59 -12.40 -1.80 7.09
N SER A 60 -13.65 -2.18 7.36
CA SER A 60 -13.96 -3.50 7.92
C SER A 60 -13.54 -4.64 6.99
N TYR A 61 -13.76 -4.49 5.69
CA TYR A 61 -13.32 -5.45 4.68
C TYR A 61 -11.79 -5.56 4.64
N LEU A 62 -11.10 -4.43 4.58
CA LEU A 62 -9.65 -4.38 4.49
C LEU A 62 -8.98 -4.96 5.75
N ASP A 63 -9.49 -4.62 6.93
CA ASP A 63 -8.98 -5.13 8.20
C ASP A 63 -9.20 -6.64 8.37
N ALA A 64 -10.25 -7.19 7.77
CA ALA A 64 -10.53 -8.62 7.78
C ALA A 64 -9.63 -9.42 6.82
N HIS A 65 -9.20 -8.83 5.71
CA HIS A 65 -8.49 -9.53 4.63
C HIS A 65 -6.98 -9.34 4.65
N GLY A 66 -6.50 -8.25 5.19
CA GLY A 66 -5.08 -7.94 5.24
C GLY A 66 -4.69 -7.13 6.46
N GLU A 67 -3.41 -6.82 6.57
CA GLU A 67 -2.90 -5.92 7.59
C GLU A 67 -3.18 -4.48 7.18
N LEU A 68 -4.21 -3.90 7.77
CA LEU A 68 -4.60 -2.51 7.51
C LEU A 68 -3.81 -1.55 8.40
N TYR A 69 -3.22 -0.54 7.76
CA TYR A 69 -2.47 0.54 8.39
C TYR A 69 -2.94 1.90 7.94
N PHE A 70 -2.86 2.88 8.82
CA PHE A 70 -2.77 4.28 8.41
C PHE A 70 -1.32 4.66 8.14
N ILE A 71 -1.10 5.37 7.06
CA ILE A 71 0.18 6.00 6.74
C ILE A 71 0.23 7.29 7.51
N GLU A 72 1.25 7.48 8.34
CA GLU A 72 1.42 8.68 9.15
C GLU A 72 2.69 9.42 8.76
N ALA A 73 2.57 10.73 8.66
CA ALA A 73 3.69 11.64 8.45
C ALA A 73 3.94 12.49 9.70
N LYS A 74 5.23 12.69 9.99
CA LYS A 74 5.67 13.52 11.12
C LYS A 74 5.77 14.97 10.68
N GLU A 75 5.02 15.83 11.35
CA GLU A 75 5.08 17.28 11.23
C GLU A 75 5.21 17.90 12.62
N ASP A 76 6.15 18.82 12.78
CA ASP A 76 6.37 19.54 14.05
C ASP A 76 6.49 18.62 15.27
N GLY A 77 7.16 17.46 15.07
CA GLY A 77 7.39 16.47 16.12
C GLY A 77 6.22 15.53 16.42
N ALA A 78 5.10 15.63 15.72
CA ALA A 78 3.93 14.79 15.91
C ALA A 78 3.55 14.06 14.60
N TYR A 79 3.15 12.79 14.73
CA TYR A 79 2.62 12.01 13.61
C TYR A 79 1.14 12.32 13.37
N ARG A 80 0.77 12.43 12.11
CA ARG A 80 -0.62 12.60 11.67
C ARG A 80 -0.94 11.69 10.50
N PRO A 81 -2.15 11.13 10.44
CA PRO A 81 -2.55 10.25 9.35
C PRO A 81 -2.71 11.04 8.05
N ILE A 82 -2.16 10.49 6.97
CA ILE A 82 -2.18 11.09 5.63
C ILE A 82 -2.72 10.16 4.56
N GLY A 83 -2.92 8.89 4.88
CA GLY A 83 -3.40 7.89 3.94
C GLY A 83 -3.59 6.54 4.61
N ASP A 84 -3.91 5.54 3.80
CA ASP A 84 -4.05 4.15 4.23
C ASP A 84 -3.38 3.19 3.28
N VAL A 85 -3.03 2.02 3.79
CA VAL A 85 -2.51 0.90 3.02
C VAL A 85 -2.91 -0.41 3.68
N THR A 86 -3.25 -1.39 2.88
CA THR A 86 -3.51 -2.74 3.37
C THR A 86 -2.53 -3.71 2.74
N PHE A 87 -1.92 -4.54 3.57
CA PHE A 87 -0.91 -5.50 3.15
C PHE A 87 -1.40 -6.93 3.35
N TRP A 88 -1.48 -7.68 2.27
CA TRP A 88 -1.51 -9.15 2.24
C TRP A 88 -0.93 -9.65 0.92
N GLN A 89 -0.79 -10.95 0.79
CA GLN A 89 -0.08 -11.50 -0.36
C GLN A 89 -0.77 -11.22 -1.70
N ASP A 90 -2.10 -11.13 -1.70
CA ASP A 90 -2.90 -11.08 -2.93
C ASP A 90 -3.20 -9.68 -3.43
N ASP A 91 -3.00 -8.67 -2.61
CA ASP A 91 -3.28 -7.29 -3.00
C ASP A 91 -2.57 -6.28 -2.07
N MET A 92 -2.44 -5.04 -2.52
CA MET A 92 -1.84 -3.96 -1.74
C MET A 92 -2.51 -2.62 -2.08
N PRO A 93 -3.78 -2.43 -1.71
CA PRO A 93 -4.43 -1.13 -1.90
C PRO A 93 -3.71 -0.06 -1.08
N ILE A 94 -3.34 1.04 -1.72
CA ILE A 94 -2.67 2.17 -1.09
C ILE A 94 -3.30 3.48 -1.55
N VAL A 95 -3.56 4.38 -0.61
CA VAL A 95 -4.15 5.68 -0.85
C VAL A 95 -3.39 6.73 -0.05
N ILE A 96 -2.87 7.76 -0.73
CA ILE A 96 -2.41 8.99 -0.09
C ILE A 96 -3.61 9.96 -0.08
N GLY A 97 -4.30 10.00 1.05
CA GLY A 97 -5.57 10.72 1.19
C GLY A 97 -5.40 12.24 1.30
N ASP A 98 -4.36 12.69 1.99
CA ASP A 98 -4.04 14.12 2.13
C ASP A 98 -3.30 14.61 0.88
N SER A 99 -3.94 15.51 0.14
CA SER A 99 -3.42 16.03 -1.13
C SER A 99 -2.05 16.73 -1.00
N LYS A 100 -1.73 17.29 0.16
CA LYS A 100 -0.43 17.93 0.42
C LYS A 100 0.75 16.96 0.35
N TYR A 101 0.50 15.68 0.58
CA TYR A 101 1.53 14.64 0.60
C TYR A 101 1.64 13.85 -0.70
N ARG A 102 0.79 14.16 -1.70
CA ARG A 102 0.87 13.52 -3.02
C ARG A 102 2.06 14.07 -3.82
N GLY A 103 2.61 13.24 -4.70
CA GLY A 103 3.74 13.63 -5.55
C GLY A 103 5.08 13.76 -4.82
N ARG A 104 5.21 13.27 -3.60
CA ARG A 104 6.42 13.31 -2.77
C ARG A 104 7.16 11.97 -2.66
N GLY A 105 6.72 10.95 -3.39
CA GLY A 105 7.31 9.62 -3.35
C GLY A 105 6.96 8.78 -2.12
N ILE A 106 5.99 9.17 -1.31
CA ILE A 106 5.61 8.45 -0.08
C ILE A 106 5.05 7.07 -0.42
N GLY A 107 4.19 6.96 -1.43
CA GLY A 107 3.67 5.68 -1.89
C GLY A 107 4.77 4.69 -2.22
N ARG A 108 5.80 5.13 -2.94
CA ARG A 108 6.97 4.32 -3.28
C ARG A 108 7.74 3.86 -2.04
N LEU A 109 7.95 4.73 -1.05
CA LEU A 109 8.60 4.36 0.21
C LEU A 109 7.80 3.30 0.97
N VAL A 110 6.49 3.46 1.06
CA VAL A 110 5.59 2.51 1.74
C VAL A 110 5.58 1.16 1.02
N ILE A 111 5.41 1.15 -0.29
CA ILE A 111 5.43 -0.09 -1.09
C ILE A 111 6.76 -0.82 -0.92
N SER A 112 7.88 -0.10 -0.99
CA SER A 112 9.22 -0.67 -0.81
C SER A 112 9.38 -1.32 0.58
N ARG A 113 8.89 -0.67 1.63
CA ARG A 113 8.93 -1.24 2.99
C ARG A 113 8.04 -2.49 3.13
N LEU A 114 6.88 -2.50 2.50
CA LEU A 114 5.98 -3.66 2.54
C LEU A 114 6.50 -4.83 1.69
N ILE A 115 7.25 -4.59 0.65
CA ILE A 115 7.99 -5.66 -0.06
C ILE A 115 8.97 -6.34 0.92
N GLU A 116 9.71 -5.59 1.72
CA GLU A 116 10.59 -6.16 2.74
C GLU A 116 9.80 -6.96 3.78
N ARG A 117 8.62 -6.48 4.21
CA ARG A 117 7.75 -7.27 5.08
C ARG A 117 7.34 -8.59 4.44
N GLY A 118 7.01 -8.59 3.17
CA GLY A 118 6.73 -9.84 2.44
C GLY A 118 7.89 -10.83 2.47
N ARG A 119 9.11 -10.34 2.32
CA ARG A 119 10.32 -11.16 2.47
C ARG A 119 10.50 -11.68 3.89
N GLU A 120 10.32 -10.84 4.89
CA GLU A 120 10.38 -11.22 6.31
C GLU A 120 9.40 -12.33 6.64
N LEU A 121 8.22 -12.31 6.03
CA LEU A 121 7.18 -13.33 6.21
C LEU A 121 7.38 -14.59 5.36
N GLY A 122 8.38 -14.61 4.48
CA GLY A 122 8.68 -15.74 3.61
C GLY A 122 7.77 -15.88 2.41
N PHE A 123 7.06 -14.83 2.01
CA PHE A 123 6.25 -14.87 0.80
C PHE A 123 7.13 -14.98 -0.46
N GLY A 124 6.75 -15.86 -1.38
CA GLY A 124 7.46 -16.00 -2.66
C GLY A 124 7.07 -14.94 -3.68
N ARG A 125 5.91 -14.37 -3.54
CA ARG A 125 5.35 -13.38 -4.47
C ARG A 125 4.35 -12.48 -3.76
N LEU A 126 4.31 -11.23 -4.18
CA LEU A 126 3.23 -10.29 -3.86
C LEU A 126 2.47 -9.93 -5.13
N ASN A 127 1.17 -9.79 -5.02
CA ASN A 127 0.29 -9.45 -6.14
C ASN A 127 -0.44 -8.13 -5.86
N VAL A 128 -0.82 -7.47 -6.94
CA VAL A 128 -1.78 -6.36 -6.96
C VAL A 128 -2.86 -6.74 -7.95
N ARG A 129 -4.11 -6.80 -7.51
CA ARG A 129 -5.22 -7.35 -8.31
C ARG A 129 -5.54 -6.51 -9.52
N GLU A 130 -5.60 -5.21 -9.34
CA GLU A 130 -5.90 -4.28 -10.42
C GLU A 130 -5.39 -2.87 -10.08
N ILE A 131 -4.69 -2.27 -11.04
CA ILE A 131 -4.46 -0.82 -11.05
C ILE A 131 -5.16 -0.29 -12.30
N TYR A 132 -6.05 0.68 -12.12
CA TYR A 132 -6.78 1.27 -13.24
C TYR A 132 -5.84 1.89 -14.27
N SER A 133 -6.17 1.74 -15.55
CA SER A 133 -5.32 2.19 -16.66
C SER A 133 -5.02 3.70 -16.62
N TYR A 134 -5.90 4.49 -16.05
CA TYR A 134 -5.74 5.94 -15.88
C TYR A 134 -5.03 6.36 -14.60
N ASN A 135 -4.80 5.42 -13.67
CA ASN A 135 -4.06 5.71 -12.44
C ASN A 135 -2.56 5.58 -12.67
N ILE A 136 -2.00 6.53 -13.39
CA ILE A 136 -0.59 6.52 -13.81
C ILE A 136 0.34 6.64 -12.60
N ALA A 137 -0.01 7.43 -11.60
CA ALA A 137 0.80 7.61 -10.41
C ALA A 137 0.99 6.29 -9.65
N SER A 138 -0.08 5.50 -9.49
CA SER A 138 0.00 4.18 -8.85
C SER A 138 0.82 3.19 -9.67
N GLN A 139 0.62 3.13 -10.98
CA GLN A 139 1.41 2.28 -11.87
C GLN A 139 2.91 2.58 -11.73
N ARG A 140 3.29 3.86 -11.79
CA ARG A 140 4.69 4.29 -11.65
C ARG A 140 5.27 3.96 -10.28
N ALA A 141 4.49 4.12 -9.21
CA ALA A 141 4.94 3.81 -7.85
C ALA A 141 5.26 2.32 -7.70
N PHE A 142 4.36 1.44 -8.11
CA PHE A 142 4.59 0.00 -8.06
C PHE A 142 5.72 -0.47 -8.99
N GLU A 143 5.74 0.01 -10.22
CA GLU A 143 6.80 -0.34 -11.19
C GLU A 143 8.18 0.12 -10.71
N SER A 144 8.29 1.29 -10.09
CA SER A 144 9.56 1.79 -9.54
C SER A 144 10.10 0.94 -8.40
N CYS A 145 9.24 0.18 -7.72
CA CYS A 145 9.61 -0.74 -6.64
C CYS A 145 9.91 -2.16 -7.14
N GLY A 146 9.74 -2.43 -8.44
CA GLY A 146 10.05 -3.71 -9.04
C GLY A 146 8.85 -4.58 -9.39
N PHE A 147 7.62 -4.11 -9.14
CA PHE A 147 6.44 -4.79 -9.65
C PHE A 147 6.40 -4.74 -11.17
N VAL A 148 5.96 -5.82 -11.78
CA VAL A 148 5.79 -5.93 -13.24
C VAL A 148 4.32 -6.17 -13.57
N ARG A 149 3.92 -5.64 -14.70
CA ARG A 149 2.57 -5.83 -15.23
C ARG A 149 2.39 -7.30 -15.60
N ASP A 150 1.27 -7.90 -15.19
CA ASP A 150 0.97 -9.31 -15.42
C ASP A 150 -0.08 -9.48 -16.52
N ALA A 151 -1.33 -9.15 -16.24
CA ALA A 151 -2.46 -9.38 -17.14
C ALA A 151 -3.35 -8.15 -17.25
N GLU A 152 -4.06 -8.04 -18.38
CA GLU A 152 -5.16 -7.11 -18.50
C GLU A 152 -6.31 -7.52 -17.61
N THR A 153 -6.94 -6.55 -16.98
CA THR A 153 -8.14 -6.70 -16.17
C THR A 153 -9.28 -5.90 -16.78
N GLU A 154 -10.45 -5.93 -16.18
CA GLU A 154 -11.61 -5.21 -16.71
C GLU A 154 -11.34 -3.72 -16.96
N ASN A 155 -10.62 -3.05 -16.03
CA ASN A 155 -10.39 -1.61 -16.07
C ASN A 155 -8.92 -1.18 -16.04
N GLY A 156 -8.00 -2.13 -16.10
CA GLY A 156 -6.58 -1.83 -16.02
C GLY A 156 -5.70 -3.06 -16.13
N PHE A 157 -4.80 -3.22 -15.16
CA PHE A 157 -3.81 -4.30 -15.17
C PHE A 157 -3.57 -4.84 -13.76
N SER A 158 -3.31 -6.14 -13.67
CA SER A 158 -2.73 -6.73 -12.47
C SER A 158 -1.20 -6.63 -12.50
N TYR A 159 -0.59 -6.69 -11.32
CA TYR A 159 0.85 -6.60 -11.13
C TYR A 159 1.33 -7.67 -10.16
N TYR A 160 2.60 -8.03 -10.23
CA TYR A 160 3.24 -8.89 -9.25
C TYR A 160 4.72 -8.53 -9.07
N ILE A 161 5.29 -8.99 -7.98
CA ILE A 161 6.73 -9.01 -7.75
C ILE A 161 7.13 -10.37 -7.16
N ASP A 162 8.15 -11.00 -7.72
CA ASP A 162 8.75 -12.21 -7.16
C ASP A 162 9.76 -11.84 -6.06
N LEU A 163 9.63 -12.47 -4.90
CA LEU A 163 10.47 -12.23 -3.73
C LEU A 163 11.53 -13.31 -3.52
N THR A 164 11.45 -14.41 -4.27
CA THR A 164 12.34 -15.56 -4.12
C THR A 164 13.70 -15.36 -4.76
N GLU A 165 13.81 -14.47 -5.73
CA GLU A 165 15.08 -14.09 -6.33
C GLU A 165 15.77 -12.99 -5.51
N ARG A 166 16.44 -13.38 -4.41
CA ARG A 166 17.65 -12.65 -4.09
C ARG A 166 18.58 -12.89 -5.26
N LYS A 167 18.89 -11.86 -6.04
CA LYS A 167 20.13 -11.87 -6.82
C LYS A 167 21.24 -12.14 -5.82
N GLY A 168 21.67 -13.38 -5.74
CA GLY A 168 22.87 -13.73 -5.02
C GLY A 168 23.96 -12.83 -5.60
N ASN A 169 24.62 -12.06 -4.78
CA ASN A 169 25.94 -11.57 -5.11
C ASN A 169 26.79 -12.82 -5.29
N MET A 170 26.82 -13.32 -6.48
CA MET A 170 27.88 -14.18 -6.95
C MET A 170 29.12 -13.28 -7.08
N HIS A 171 29.79 -13.05 -5.99
CA HIS A 171 31.20 -12.83 -6.04
C HIS A 171 31.81 -14.19 -6.40
N ALA A 172 31.87 -14.46 -7.65
CA ALA A 172 32.88 -15.35 -8.16
C ALA A 172 34.23 -14.64 -7.90
N SER A 173 34.83 -14.93 -6.78
CA SER A 173 36.25 -14.75 -6.61
C SER A 173 36.90 -15.77 -7.49
N ASP A 174 37.21 -15.36 -8.69
CA ASP A 174 38.14 -16.04 -9.54
C ASP A 174 39.51 -15.84 -8.94
N ASN A 175 40.04 -16.88 -8.34
CA ASN A 175 41.44 -17.00 -8.01
C ASN A 175 41.97 -18.22 -8.78
N SER A 176 42.65 -17.92 -9.82
CA SER A 176 43.71 -18.76 -10.33
C SER A 176 45.03 -18.05 -10.20
#